data_6ddf3d1dedc4634cb071984cdf4791bd
#
_entry.id   6ddf3d1dedc4634cb071984cdf4791bd
#
_cell.length_a   1.000
_cell.length_b   1.000
_cell.length_c   1.000
_cell.angle_alpha   90.00
_cell.angle_beta   90.00
_cell.angle_gamma   90.00
#
_symmetry.space_group_name_H-M   'P 1'
#
loop_
_entity.id
_entity.type
_entity.pdbx_description
1 polymer ?
#
loop_
_entity_poly.entity_id
_entity_poly.type
_entity_poly.pdbx_seq_one_letter_code
_entity_poly.pdbx_strand_id
1 'polypeptide(L)'
;MEENRIKSILAEKLAAYRKRAGMTQAELAEKLNYSDKSISKWERGDGMPDLLVLCRLADLYDVPLDAFLREGPLVRSQTEQHSRHVIITLLSLGLVVFISAIAFFICYLAKVQVGWLSFIYAVPVGMILLVVFSHIWGNTLHQAIAVSLLDWSLIASIYISFRAIAPSISGIAMLFMVGAVFQVLIILWYVLMFVRRRNRARKGDGHVLS
;
A
#
# COMPACT_ATOMS: atom_id res chain seq x y z
N MET A 1 33.65 -17.59 -12.36
CA MET A 1 32.29 -18.14 -12.60
C MET A 1 31.18 -17.17 -12.21
N GLU A 2 31.23 -16.45 -11.07
CA GLU A 2 30.19 -15.51 -10.64
C GLU A 2 30.03 -14.30 -11.57
N GLU A 3 31.11 -13.72 -12.09
CA GLU A 3 31.04 -12.54 -12.95
C GLU A 3 30.25 -12.80 -14.24
N ASN A 4 30.45 -13.93 -14.88
CA ASN A 4 29.71 -14.26 -16.10
C ASN A 4 28.21 -14.51 -15.80
N ARG A 5 27.90 -15.06 -14.63
CA ARG A 5 26.52 -15.24 -14.17
C ARG A 5 25.82 -13.89 -13.95
N ILE A 6 26.50 -12.94 -13.31
CA ILE A 6 25.97 -11.58 -13.11
C ILE A 6 25.76 -10.88 -14.45
N LYS A 7 26.70 -11.00 -15.39
CA LYS A 7 26.56 -10.44 -16.75
C LYS A 7 25.36 -11.00 -17.50
N SER A 8 25.11 -12.31 -17.41
CA SER A 8 23.97 -12.94 -18.08
C SER A 8 22.63 -12.51 -17.47
N ILE A 9 22.54 -12.45 -16.14
CA ILE A 9 21.33 -11.98 -15.44
C ILE A 9 21.04 -10.53 -15.82
N LEU A 10 22.05 -9.67 -15.77
CA LEU A 10 21.92 -8.26 -16.11
C LEU A 10 21.46 -8.07 -17.56
N ALA A 11 22.06 -8.79 -18.51
CA ALA A 11 21.70 -8.73 -19.93
C ALA A 11 20.24 -9.13 -20.17
N GLU A 12 19.80 -10.23 -19.56
CA GLU A 12 18.41 -10.70 -19.62
C GLU A 12 17.44 -9.66 -19.06
N LYS A 13 17.77 -9.08 -17.88
CA LYS A 13 16.94 -8.08 -17.23
C LYS A 13 16.84 -6.79 -18.04
N LEU A 14 17.95 -6.29 -18.59
CA LEU A 14 17.96 -5.09 -19.42
C LEU A 14 17.03 -5.26 -20.64
N ALA A 15 17.18 -6.36 -21.39
CA ALA A 15 16.34 -6.64 -22.53
C ALA A 15 14.86 -6.81 -22.14
N ALA A 16 14.60 -7.46 -21.03
CA ALA A 16 13.23 -7.70 -20.55
C ALA A 16 12.53 -6.43 -20.08
N TYR A 17 13.21 -5.55 -19.33
CA TYR A 17 12.63 -4.24 -18.91
C TYR A 17 12.40 -3.33 -20.11
N ARG A 18 13.33 -3.26 -21.07
CA ARG A 18 13.15 -2.49 -22.30
C ARG A 18 11.92 -2.96 -23.09
N LYS A 19 11.82 -4.27 -23.33
CA LYS A 19 10.65 -4.86 -24.04
C LYS A 19 9.34 -4.60 -23.33
N ARG A 20 9.34 -4.70 -22.00
CA ARG A 20 8.17 -4.40 -21.16
C ARG A 20 7.74 -2.94 -21.28
N ALA A 21 8.71 -2.02 -21.38
CA ALA A 21 8.44 -0.59 -21.59
C ALA A 21 8.07 -0.25 -23.05
N GLY A 22 7.99 -1.25 -23.95
CA GLY A 22 7.63 -1.06 -25.34
C GLY A 22 8.70 -0.34 -26.17
N MET A 23 9.96 -0.25 -25.69
CA MET A 23 11.03 0.51 -26.35
C MET A 23 11.87 -0.38 -27.27
N THR A 24 12.32 0.21 -28.38
CA THR A 24 13.40 -0.33 -29.23
C THR A 24 14.76 -0.09 -28.56
N GLN A 25 15.82 -0.78 -29.06
CA GLN A 25 17.20 -0.52 -28.60
C GLN A 25 17.63 0.92 -28.90
N ALA A 26 17.22 1.45 -30.07
CA ALA A 26 17.51 2.84 -30.47
C ALA A 26 16.87 3.87 -29.53
N GLU A 27 15.59 3.70 -29.20
CA GLU A 27 14.89 4.61 -28.27
C GLU A 27 15.50 4.59 -26.87
N LEU A 28 15.93 3.41 -26.38
CA LEU A 28 16.64 3.32 -25.12
C LEU A 28 18.01 3.98 -25.18
N ALA A 29 18.74 3.81 -26.28
CA ALA A 29 20.04 4.45 -26.51
C ALA A 29 19.91 5.97 -26.50
N GLU A 30 18.91 6.53 -27.19
CA GLU A 30 18.62 7.97 -27.20
C GLU A 30 18.36 8.51 -25.79
N LYS A 31 17.49 7.83 -25.02
CA LYS A 31 17.17 8.22 -23.63
C LYS A 31 18.38 8.24 -22.68
N LEU A 32 19.33 7.36 -22.92
CA LEU A 32 20.53 7.23 -22.09
C LEU A 32 21.72 8.05 -22.62
N ASN A 33 21.62 8.66 -23.81
CA ASN A 33 22.72 9.29 -24.56
C ASN A 33 23.86 8.30 -24.88
N TYR A 34 23.50 7.11 -25.34
CA TYR A 34 24.43 6.05 -25.76
C TYR A 34 24.15 5.63 -27.19
N SER A 35 25.04 4.78 -27.76
CA SER A 35 24.81 4.20 -29.07
C SER A 35 23.97 2.91 -28.98
N ASP A 36 23.22 2.61 -30.04
CA ASP A 36 22.46 1.34 -30.20
C ASP A 36 23.38 0.14 -30.01
N LYS A 37 24.65 0.25 -30.51
CA LYS A 37 25.66 -0.78 -30.34
C LYS A 37 26.01 -1.05 -28.88
N SER A 38 26.01 -0.02 -28.05
CA SER A 38 26.26 -0.15 -26.60
C SER A 38 25.12 -0.92 -25.93
N ILE A 39 23.88 -0.52 -26.21
CA ILE A 39 22.67 -1.22 -25.67
C ILE A 39 22.66 -2.67 -26.13
N SER A 40 22.92 -2.92 -27.42
CA SER A 40 22.99 -4.27 -27.97
C SER A 40 24.06 -5.14 -27.32
N LYS A 41 25.25 -4.56 -27.03
CA LYS A 41 26.32 -5.27 -26.30
C LYS A 41 25.90 -5.66 -24.88
N TRP A 42 25.28 -4.73 -24.17
CA TRP A 42 24.82 -4.98 -22.80
C TRP A 42 23.72 -6.05 -22.75
N GLU A 43 22.77 -6.02 -23.68
CA GLU A 43 21.68 -7.00 -23.75
C GLU A 43 22.14 -8.41 -24.20
N ARG A 44 23.31 -8.52 -24.85
CA ARG A 44 23.93 -9.81 -25.17
C ARG A 44 24.88 -10.32 -24.08
N GLY A 45 25.20 -9.48 -23.09
CA GLY A 45 26.21 -9.82 -22.09
C GLY A 45 27.67 -9.64 -22.55
N ASP A 46 27.87 -9.03 -23.73
CA ASP A 46 29.24 -8.74 -24.29
C ASP A 46 29.89 -7.55 -23.58
N GLY A 47 29.19 -6.87 -22.69
CA GLY A 47 29.65 -5.75 -21.89
C GLY A 47 28.69 -5.49 -20.74
N MET A 48 29.08 -4.61 -19.82
CA MET A 48 28.22 -4.14 -18.73
C MET A 48 28.10 -2.61 -18.79
N PRO A 49 26.91 -2.06 -18.52
CA PRO A 49 26.76 -0.64 -18.25
C PRO A 49 27.49 -0.29 -16.96
N ASP A 50 27.96 0.94 -16.85
CA ASP A 50 28.51 1.47 -15.61
C ASP A 50 27.42 1.67 -14.54
N LEU A 51 27.84 1.92 -13.30
CA LEU A 51 26.91 2.11 -12.18
C LEU A 51 25.96 3.30 -12.40
N LEU A 52 26.44 4.38 -13.01
CA LEU A 52 25.61 5.56 -13.29
C LEU A 52 24.50 5.26 -14.30
N VAL A 53 24.84 4.47 -15.33
CA VAL A 53 23.84 4.02 -16.32
C VAL A 53 22.83 3.09 -15.68
N LEU A 54 23.28 2.18 -14.79
CA LEU A 54 22.36 1.30 -14.04
C LEU A 54 21.41 2.09 -13.14
N CYS A 55 21.88 3.15 -12.48
CA CYS A 55 21.01 4.05 -11.70
C CYS A 55 19.98 4.74 -12.62
N ARG A 56 20.39 5.28 -13.77
CA ARG A 56 19.46 5.89 -14.74
C ARG A 56 18.43 4.89 -15.29
N LEU A 57 18.83 3.64 -15.50
CA LEU A 57 17.92 2.57 -15.91
C LEU A 57 16.93 2.22 -14.80
N ALA A 58 17.37 2.20 -13.55
CA ALA A 58 16.51 1.97 -12.39
C ALA A 58 15.44 3.07 -12.28
N ASP A 59 15.84 4.33 -12.43
CA ASP A 59 14.94 5.48 -12.45
C ASP A 59 13.99 5.44 -13.67
N LEU A 60 14.51 5.13 -14.86
CA LEU A 60 13.73 5.06 -16.10
C LEU A 60 12.61 4.01 -16.03
N TYR A 61 12.88 2.87 -15.41
CA TYR A 61 11.91 1.77 -15.28
C TYR A 61 11.16 1.78 -13.94
N ASP A 62 11.45 2.77 -13.08
CA ASP A 62 10.85 2.88 -11.74
C ASP A 62 11.01 1.59 -10.92
N VAL A 63 12.21 1.05 -10.90
CA VAL A 63 12.57 -0.18 -10.16
C VAL A 63 13.81 0.05 -9.30
N PRO A 64 13.95 -0.67 -8.18
CA PRO A 64 15.18 -0.57 -7.40
C PRO A 64 16.38 -1.14 -8.16
N LEU A 65 17.57 -0.59 -7.93
CA LEU A 65 18.79 -0.97 -8.63
C LEU A 65 19.10 -2.46 -8.54
N ASP A 66 18.82 -3.09 -7.41
CA ASP A 66 19.03 -4.52 -7.19
C ASP A 66 18.12 -5.41 -8.04
N ALA A 67 17.05 -4.87 -8.63
CA ALA A 67 16.18 -5.60 -9.56
C ALA A 67 16.89 -6.11 -10.81
N PHE A 68 18.00 -5.46 -11.20
CA PHE A 68 18.83 -5.88 -12.32
C PHE A 68 19.78 -7.03 -11.97
N LEU A 69 20.08 -7.22 -10.69
CA LEU A 69 21.07 -8.19 -10.21
C LEU A 69 20.43 -9.45 -9.59
N ARG A 70 19.14 -9.38 -9.24
CA ARG A 70 18.40 -10.52 -8.67
C ARG A 70 17.97 -11.50 -9.75
N GLU A 71 18.14 -12.77 -9.47
CA GLU A 71 17.51 -13.85 -10.24
C GLU A 71 15.99 -13.87 -10.01
N GLY A 72 15.24 -14.33 -10.99
CA GLY A 72 13.79 -14.49 -10.88
C GLY A 72 13.00 -13.54 -11.79
N PRO A 73 11.69 -13.42 -11.60
CA PRO A 73 10.83 -12.60 -12.46
C PRO A 73 11.18 -11.12 -12.37
N LEU A 74 10.76 -10.34 -13.39
CA LEU A 74 10.92 -8.89 -13.39
C LEU A 74 10.19 -8.27 -12.20
N VAL A 75 10.89 -7.41 -11.48
CA VAL A 75 10.26 -6.56 -10.45
C VAL A 75 9.32 -5.59 -11.17
N ARG A 76 8.11 -5.41 -10.63
CA ARG A 76 7.17 -4.44 -11.16
C ARG A 76 7.58 -3.04 -10.73
N SER A 77 7.28 -2.04 -11.57
CA SER A 77 7.49 -0.65 -11.19
C SER A 77 6.70 -0.32 -9.92
N GLN A 78 7.23 0.56 -9.11
CA GLN A 78 6.57 1.00 -7.87
C GLN A 78 5.23 1.67 -8.18
N THR A 79 5.15 2.41 -9.27
CA THR A 79 3.94 3.07 -9.75
C THR A 79 2.85 2.06 -10.14
N GLU A 80 3.19 0.98 -10.86
CA GLU A 80 2.23 -0.08 -11.19
C GLU A 80 1.72 -0.81 -9.95
N GLN A 81 2.61 -1.06 -8.99
CA GLN A 81 2.25 -1.72 -7.74
C GLN A 81 1.33 -0.83 -6.90
N HIS A 82 1.62 0.46 -6.80
CA HIS A 82 0.80 1.42 -6.08
C HIS A 82 -0.60 1.54 -6.71
N SER A 83 -0.68 1.69 -8.03
CA SER A 83 -1.96 1.77 -8.75
C SER A 83 -2.83 0.55 -8.53
N ARG A 84 -2.27 -0.65 -8.52
CA ARG A 84 -3.01 -1.88 -8.23
C ARG A 84 -3.58 -1.89 -6.81
N HIS A 85 -2.80 -1.47 -5.81
CA HIS A 85 -3.27 -1.40 -4.43
C HIS A 85 -4.44 -0.42 -4.29
N VAL A 86 -4.36 0.73 -4.94
CA VAL A 86 -5.45 1.72 -4.96
C VAL A 86 -6.71 1.13 -5.60
N ILE A 87 -6.58 0.48 -6.78
CA ILE A 87 -7.72 -0.13 -7.46
C ILE A 87 -8.39 -1.21 -6.60
N ILE A 88 -7.61 -2.10 -5.99
CA ILE A 88 -8.13 -3.17 -5.12
C ILE A 88 -8.89 -2.55 -3.93
N THR A 89 -8.32 -1.51 -3.31
CA THR A 89 -8.96 -0.81 -2.18
C THR A 89 -10.27 -0.16 -2.59
N LEU A 90 -10.30 0.55 -3.72
CA LEU A 90 -11.52 1.20 -4.23
C LEU A 90 -12.61 0.19 -4.60
N LEU A 91 -12.25 -0.92 -5.26
CA LEU A 91 -13.21 -1.99 -5.60
C LEU A 91 -13.78 -2.64 -4.34
N SER A 92 -12.95 -2.89 -3.32
CA SER A 92 -13.39 -3.47 -2.06
C SER A 92 -14.35 -2.55 -1.30
N LEU A 93 -14.05 -1.25 -1.25
CA LEU A 93 -14.94 -0.25 -0.65
C LEU A 93 -16.25 -0.13 -1.45
N GLY A 94 -16.19 -0.12 -2.78
CA GLY A 94 -17.35 -0.13 -3.66
C GLY A 94 -18.26 -1.33 -3.40
N LEU A 95 -17.66 -2.52 -3.19
CA LEU A 95 -18.42 -3.73 -2.85
C LEU A 95 -19.17 -3.58 -1.51
N VAL A 96 -18.54 -2.99 -0.48
CA VAL A 96 -19.20 -2.74 0.82
C VAL A 96 -20.41 -1.81 0.64
N VAL A 97 -20.26 -0.73 -0.12
CA VAL A 97 -21.37 0.19 -0.42
C VAL A 97 -22.47 -0.51 -1.18
N PHE A 98 -22.12 -1.34 -2.16
CA PHE A 98 -23.09 -2.10 -2.96
C PHE A 98 -23.91 -3.07 -2.09
N ILE A 99 -23.24 -3.84 -1.22
CA ILE A 99 -23.91 -4.76 -0.28
C ILE A 99 -24.83 -3.97 0.68
N SER A 100 -24.37 -2.81 1.17
CA SER A 100 -25.19 -1.94 2.01
C SER A 100 -26.45 -1.43 1.29
N ALA A 101 -26.33 -1.08 0.01
CA ALA A 101 -27.47 -0.66 -0.81
C ALA A 101 -28.48 -1.79 -1.00
N ILE A 102 -28.02 -3.04 -1.22
CA ILE A 102 -28.88 -4.21 -1.29
C ILE A 102 -29.60 -4.41 0.04
N ALA A 103 -28.88 -4.36 1.17
CA ALA A 103 -29.47 -4.51 2.49
C ALA A 103 -30.54 -3.43 2.77
N PHE A 104 -30.25 -2.18 2.40
CA PHE A 104 -31.22 -1.09 2.48
C PHE A 104 -32.48 -1.38 1.63
N PHE A 105 -32.30 -1.85 0.39
CA PHE A 105 -33.43 -2.16 -0.50
C PHE A 105 -34.29 -3.29 0.06
N ILE A 106 -33.70 -4.33 0.63
CA ILE A 106 -34.42 -5.42 1.28
C ILE A 106 -35.22 -4.89 2.50
N CYS A 107 -34.59 -4.07 3.34
CA CYS A 107 -35.25 -3.44 4.48
C CYS A 107 -36.41 -2.51 4.04
N TYR A 108 -36.23 -1.80 2.93
CA TYR A 108 -37.27 -0.95 2.36
C TYR A 108 -38.50 -1.77 1.91
N LEU A 109 -38.29 -2.88 1.19
CA LEU A 109 -39.37 -3.81 0.80
C LEU A 109 -40.07 -4.45 2.01
N ALA A 110 -39.31 -4.75 3.06
CA ALA A 110 -39.83 -5.31 4.33
C ALA A 110 -40.49 -4.20 5.22
N LYS A 111 -40.58 -2.95 4.75
CA LYS A 111 -41.12 -1.79 5.49
C LYS A 111 -40.45 -1.55 6.84
N VAL A 112 -39.17 -1.87 6.98
CA VAL A 112 -38.38 -1.62 8.19
C VAL A 112 -37.97 -0.16 8.20
N GLN A 113 -38.50 0.61 9.16
CA GLN A 113 -38.27 2.08 9.23
C GLN A 113 -36.83 2.49 9.45
N VAL A 114 -36.01 1.63 10.08
CA VAL A 114 -34.59 1.89 10.39
C VAL A 114 -33.63 1.29 9.35
N GLY A 115 -34.12 0.91 8.18
CA GLY A 115 -33.32 0.28 7.10
C GLY A 115 -32.12 1.12 6.65
N TRP A 116 -32.19 2.44 6.77
CA TRP A 116 -31.11 3.38 6.47
C TRP A 116 -29.83 3.18 7.32
N LEU A 117 -29.95 2.52 8.48
CA LEU A 117 -28.80 2.15 9.31
C LEU A 117 -27.81 1.24 8.59
N SER A 118 -28.24 0.53 7.52
CA SER A 118 -27.33 -0.30 6.70
C SER A 118 -26.15 0.51 6.15
N PHE A 119 -26.39 1.77 5.76
CA PHE A 119 -25.31 2.68 5.31
C PHE A 119 -24.39 3.12 6.45
N ILE A 120 -24.94 3.31 7.66
CA ILE A 120 -24.16 3.64 8.85
C ILE A 120 -23.18 2.52 9.19
N TYR A 121 -23.63 1.26 9.14
CA TYR A 121 -22.77 0.12 9.41
C TYR A 121 -21.79 -0.20 8.29
N ALA A 122 -22.03 0.26 7.05
CA ALA A 122 -21.06 0.17 5.97
C ALA A 122 -19.76 0.92 6.27
N VAL A 123 -19.84 2.02 7.06
CA VAL A 123 -18.66 2.84 7.39
C VAL A 123 -17.63 2.06 8.22
N PRO A 124 -17.96 1.49 9.40
CA PRO A 124 -16.98 0.70 10.16
C PRO A 124 -16.49 -0.54 9.40
N VAL A 125 -17.34 -1.19 8.59
CA VAL A 125 -16.91 -2.31 7.74
C VAL A 125 -15.87 -1.86 6.71
N GLY A 126 -16.09 -0.72 6.06
CA GLY A 126 -15.10 -0.11 5.16
C GLY A 126 -13.79 0.26 5.88
N MET A 127 -13.88 0.76 7.14
CA MET A 127 -12.70 1.07 7.95
C MET A 127 -11.92 -0.19 8.35
N ILE A 128 -12.57 -1.32 8.61
CA ILE A 128 -11.90 -2.61 8.85
C ILE A 128 -11.07 -3.00 7.62
N LEU A 129 -11.62 -2.88 6.41
CA LEU A 129 -10.88 -3.15 5.17
C LEU A 129 -9.67 -2.22 5.02
N LEU A 130 -9.83 -0.93 5.33
CA LEU A 130 -8.71 0.02 5.29
C LEU A 130 -7.62 -0.33 6.31
N VAL A 131 -7.97 -0.78 7.52
CA VAL A 131 -7.00 -1.27 8.52
C VAL A 131 -6.24 -2.47 7.99
N VAL A 132 -6.93 -3.46 7.39
CA VAL A 132 -6.30 -4.66 6.81
C VAL A 132 -5.34 -4.27 5.68
N PHE A 133 -5.78 -3.44 4.73
CA PHE A 133 -4.93 -3.00 3.62
C PHE A 133 -3.75 -2.14 4.08
N SER A 134 -3.97 -1.28 5.07
CA SER A 134 -2.91 -0.48 5.69
C SER A 134 -1.88 -1.36 6.42
N HIS A 135 -2.29 -2.51 6.97
CA HIS A 135 -1.37 -3.48 7.58
C HIS A 135 -0.53 -4.21 6.52
N ILE A 136 -1.13 -4.58 5.38
CA ILE A 136 -0.46 -5.36 4.32
C ILE A 136 0.47 -4.48 3.48
N TRP A 137 0.03 -3.25 3.11
CA TRP A 137 0.70 -2.41 2.12
C TRP A 137 1.12 -1.03 2.65
N GLY A 138 0.68 -0.65 3.85
CA GLY A 138 0.84 0.69 4.37
C GLY A 138 2.01 0.85 5.35
N ASN A 139 2.33 2.12 5.62
CA ASN A 139 3.26 2.52 6.65
C ASN A 139 2.59 2.55 8.03
N THR A 140 3.39 2.52 9.10
CA THR A 140 2.91 2.57 10.49
C THR A 140 1.98 3.77 10.76
N LEU A 141 2.22 4.90 10.09
CA LEU A 141 1.38 6.11 10.23
C LEU A 141 -0.02 5.90 9.63
N HIS A 142 -0.11 5.34 8.41
CA HIS A 142 -1.40 5.04 7.78
C HIS A 142 -2.21 4.04 8.61
N GLN A 143 -1.54 3.08 9.21
CA GLN A 143 -2.14 2.09 10.11
C GLN A 143 -2.73 2.75 11.37
N ALA A 144 -1.98 3.67 12.01
CA ALA A 144 -2.45 4.41 13.17
C ALA A 144 -3.70 5.25 12.85
N ILE A 145 -3.71 5.92 11.70
CA ILE A 145 -4.85 6.71 11.22
C ILE A 145 -6.07 5.81 10.97
N ALA A 146 -5.88 4.69 10.27
CA ALA A 146 -6.97 3.77 9.93
C ALA A 146 -7.62 3.16 11.18
N VAL A 147 -6.82 2.75 12.18
CA VAL A 147 -7.32 2.23 13.46
C VAL A 147 -8.06 3.30 14.26
N SER A 148 -7.55 4.54 14.28
CA SER A 148 -8.23 5.66 14.94
C SER A 148 -9.59 5.98 14.28
N LEU A 149 -9.65 5.97 12.96
CA LEU A 149 -10.91 6.18 12.24
C LEU A 149 -11.91 5.03 12.46
N LEU A 150 -11.43 3.80 12.58
CA LEU A 150 -12.27 2.65 12.93
C LEU A 150 -12.90 2.82 14.30
N ASP A 151 -12.13 3.20 15.33
CA ASP A 151 -12.62 3.44 16.69
C ASP A 151 -13.77 4.45 16.68
N TRP A 152 -13.56 5.64 16.10
CA TRP A 152 -14.59 6.68 16.02
C TRP A 152 -15.80 6.26 15.16
N SER A 153 -15.61 5.51 14.08
CA SER A 153 -16.72 5.06 13.24
C SER A 153 -17.63 4.04 13.96
N LEU A 154 -17.03 3.14 14.76
CA LEU A 154 -17.78 2.20 15.59
C LEU A 154 -18.63 2.93 16.64
N ILE A 155 -18.03 3.86 17.37
CA ILE A 155 -18.73 4.63 18.41
C ILE A 155 -19.88 5.44 17.82
N ALA A 156 -19.62 6.13 16.70
CA ALA A 156 -20.66 6.89 16.00
C ALA A 156 -21.81 6.00 15.50
N SER A 157 -21.49 4.82 14.94
CA SER A 157 -22.50 3.88 14.46
C SER A 157 -23.38 3.36 15.59
N ILE A 158 -22.78 3.00 16.72
CA ILE A 158 -23.51 2.57 17.92
C ILE A 158 -24.39 3.71 18.45
N TYR A 159 -23.85 4.93 18.60
CA TYR A 159 -24.59 6.08 19.08
C TYR A 159 -25.81 6.38 18.21
N ILE A 160 -25.63 6.44 16.87
CA ILE A 160 -26.71 6.72 15.93
C ILE A 160 -27.78 5.61 15.98
N SER A 161 -27.38 4.35 16.09
CA SER A 161 -28.30 3.22 16.20
C SER A 161 -29.17 3.30 17.44
N PHE A 162 -28.58 3.61 18.59
CA PHE A 162 -29.35 3.81 19.82
C PHE A 162 -30.32 4.98 19.72
N ARG A 163 -29.88 6.11 19.11
CA ARG A 163 -30.77 7.27 18.90
C ARG A 163 -31.93 6.97 17.96
N ALA A 164 -31.73 6.09 16.97
CA ALA A 164 -32.78 5.70 16.03
C ALA A 164 -33.78 4.70 16.63
N ILE A 165 -33.32 3.75 17.47
CA ILE A 165 -34.13 2.66 17.98
C ILE A 165 -34.75 3.01 19.34
N ALA A 166 -34.01 3.67 20.20
CA ALA A 166 -34.42 3.95 21.59
C ALA A 166 -34.10 5.43 21.95
N PRO A 167 -34.86 6.39 21.42
CA PRO A 167 -34.58 7.84 21.61
C PRO A 167 -34.78 8.31 23.08
N SER A 168 -35.47 7.54 23.89
CA SER A 168 -35.73 7.87 25.29
C SER A 168 -34.56 7.62 26.24
N ILE A 169 -33.53 6.90 25.83
CA ILE A 169 -32.38 6.63 26.68
C ILE A 169 -31.50 7.87 26.75
N SER A 170 -31.37 8.46 27.95
CA SER A 170 -30.45 9.56 28.23
C SER A 170 -29.05 9.01 28.56
N GLY A 171 -28.02 9.82 28.30
CA GLY A 171 -26.64 9.49 28.69
C GLY A 171 -25.83 8.66 27.68
N ILE A 172 -26.37 8.24 26.52
CA ILE A 172 -25.64 7.49 25.49
C ILE A 172 -24.41 8.28 24.97
N ALA A 173 -24.44 9.61 25.09
CA ALA A 173 -23.29 10.46 24.76
C ALA A 173 -22.02 10.12 25.57
N MET A 174 -22.14 9.48 26.74
CA MET A 174 -20.99 9.00 27.51
C MET A 174 -20.17 7.94 26.74
N LEU A 175 -20.74 7.30 25.71
CA LEU A 175 -20.02 6.38 24.83
C LEU A 175 -18.80 7.05 24.18
N PHE A 176 -18.88 8.34 23.85
CA PHE A 176 -17.74 9.10 23.32
C PHE A 176 -16.58 9.24 24.32
N MET A 177 -16.85 9.24 25.64
CA MET A 177 -15.78 9.24 26.65
C MET A 177 -15.00 7.92 26.63
N VAL A 178 -15.69 6.80 26.41
CA VAL A 178 -15.05 5.49 26.25
C VAL A 178 -14.13 5.49 25.02
N GLY A 179 -14.61 6.02 23.87
CA GLY A 179 -13.81 6.18 22.67
C GLY A 179 -12.58 7.06 22.87
N ALA A 180 -12.72 8.14 23.63
CA ALA A 180 -11.56 8.99 23.92
C ALA A 180 -10.47 8.24 24.72
N VAL A 181 -10.84 7.35 25.63
CA VAL A 181 -9.88 6.49 26.36
C VAL A 181 -9.21 5.51 25.41
N PHE A 182 -9.98 4.81 24.53
CA PHE A 182 -9.41 3.94 23.52
C PHE A 182 -8.49 4.67 22.56
N GLN A 183 -8.86 5.86 22.13
CA GLN A 183 -8.03 6.70 21.26
C GLN A 183 -6.67 7.03 21.90
N VAL A 184 -6.64 7.37 23.20
CA VAL A 184 -5.38 7.62 23.92
C VAL A 184 -4.52 6.36 23.96
N LEU A 185 -5.11 5.18 24.20
CA LEU A 185 -4.39 3.92 24.20
C LEU A 185 -3.81 3.58 22.81
N ILE A 186 -4.58 3.82 21.74
CA ILE A 186 -4.11 3.63 20.35
C ILE A 186 -2.90 4.52 20.08
N ILE A 187 -2.98 5.81 20.39
CA ILE A 187 -1.86 6.76 20.20
C ILE A 187 -0.63 6.29 20.98
N LEU A 188 -0.79 5.95 22.25
CA LEU A 188 0.31 5.49 23.11
C LEU A 188 0.98 4.24 22.54
N TRP A 189 0.20 3.27 22.06
CA TRP A 189 0.70 2.06 21.42
C TRP A 189 1.57 2.36 20.21
N TYR A 190 1.08 3.21 19.29
CA TYR A 190 1.82 3.56 18.07
C TYR A 190 3.06 4.39 18.36
N VAL A 191 3.02 5.30 19.34
CA VAL A 191 4.20 6.05 19.81
C VAL A 191 5.26 5.09 20.37
N LEU A 192 4.87 4.14 21.21
CA LEU A 192 5.79 3.12 21.74
C LEU A 192 6.41 2.26 20.63
N MET A 193 5.60 1.84 19.64
CA MET A 193 6.12 1.11 18.49
C MET A 193 7.13 1.94 17.68
N PHE A 194 6.85 3.21 17.47
CA PHE A 194 7.74 4.12 16.76
C PHE A 194 9.08 4.31 17.49
N VAL A 195 9.05 4.56 18.80
CA VAL A 195 10.24 4.70 19.64
C VAL A 195 11.07 3.41 19.66
N ARG A 196 10.42 2.24 19.78
CA ARG A 196 11.11 0.93 19.74
C ARG A 196 11.82 0.70 18.39
N ARG A 197 11.19 1.03 17.27
CA ARG A 197 11.81 0.92 15.93
C ARG A 197 13.01 1.85 15.79
N ARG A 198 12.92 3.08 16.25
CA ARG A 198 14.01 4.06 16.22
C ARG A 198 15.21 3.61 17.06
N ASN A 199 14.95 3.04 18.24
CA ASN A 199 16.01 2.54 19.12
C ASN A 199 16.71 1.27 18.56
N ARG A 200 15.99 0.42 17.82
CA ARG A 200 16.59 -0.73 17.13
C ARG A 200 17.50 -0.30 15.97
N ALA A 201 17.09 0.69 15.18
CA ALA A 201 17.92 1.24 14.12
C ALA A 201 19.24 1.82 14.66
N ARG A 202 19.19 2.60 15.75
CA ARG A 202 20.39 3.15 16.38
C ARG A 202 21.35 2.09 16.95
N LYS A 203 20.84 0.95 17.42
CA LYS A 203 21.69 -0.14 17.91
C LYS A 203 22.34 -0.93 16.77
N GLY A 204 21.70 -1.03 15.60
CA GLY A 204 22.27 -1.68 14.41
C GLY A 204 23.47 -0.92 13.86
N ASP A 205 23.41 0.41 13.81
CA ASP A 205 24.51 1.25 13.29
C ASP A 205 25.75 1.26 14.22
N GLY A 206 25.58 1.04 15.53
CA GLY A 206 26.68 0.99 16.48
C GLY A 206 27.54 -0.28 16.42
N HIS A 207 27.05 -1.35 15.79
CA HIS A 207 27.80 -2.62 15.64
C HIS A 207 28.61 -2.71 14.35
N VAL A 208 28.43 -1.76 13.42
CA VAL A 208 29.17 -1.73 12.14
C VAL A 208 30.46 -0.89 12.27
N LEU A 209 30.61 -0.13 13.35
CA LEU A 209 31.76 0.77 13.59
C LEU A 209 32.73 0.28 14.68
N SER A 210 32.54 -0.92 15.20
CA SER A 210 33.47 -1.62 16.13
C SER A 210 34.07 -2.84 15.44
#